data_f5b8a4e33643db93146416e5584aff1f
#
_entry.id   f5b8a4e33643db93146416e5584aff1f
#
_cell.length_a   1.000
_cell.length_b   1.000
_cell.length_c   1.000
_cell.angle_alpha   90.00
_cell.angle_beta   90.00
_cell.angle_gamma   90.00
#
_symmetry.space_group_name_H-M   'P 1'
#
loop_
_entity.id
_entity.type
_entity.pdbx_description
1 polymer ?
#
loop_
_entity_poly.entity_id
_entity_poly.type
_entity_poly.pdbx_seq_one_letter_code
_entity_poly.pdbx_strand_id
1 'polypeptide(L)'
;QLKRAVDDLSQTDRELIKVDLGDNVDKSHPLSDATAGHFNVALMNELGIDYATIGNNEGIGLAKNELDCLYEQAKFQPIIGNLKDEGGQPKWAKPYLIHKTKAGTNIAFLAYTFPYYITYAPNGWQVLNPLTQLEEDLARPEVKDADIVVVLSHLGVRYDEQIAETYPQVNLVIGSHTHHLFEEGKLINETYLAAADRYGYYLGCIDLTVKNGQLIECQIEAIPTKS
;
A
#
# COMPACT_ATOMS: atom_id res chain seq x y z
N GLN A 1 -13.50 -16.59 -2.65
CA GLN A 1 -14.22 -15.52 -3.34
C GLN A 1 -13.24 -14.45 -3.83
N LEU A 2 -12.42 -13.82 -2.95
CA LEU A 2 -11.42 -12.82 -3.33
C LEU A 2 -10.48 -13.34 -4.44
N LYS A 3 -9.92 -14.56 -4.29
CA LYS A 3 -9.05 -15.16 -5.31
C LYS A 3 -9.75 -15.26 -6.68
N ARG A 4 -11.02 -15.67 -6.72
CA ARG A 4 -11.77 -15.73 -7.98
C ARG A 4 -11.90 -14.35 -8.63
N ALA A 5 -12.24 -13.30 -7.84
CA ALA A 5 -12.34 -11.94 -8.35
C ALA A 5 -10.98 -11.45 -8.90
N VAL A 6 -9.88 -11.74 -8.20
CA VAL A 6 -8.52 -11.43 -8.67
C VAL A 6 -8.18 -12.20 -9.95
N ASP A 7 -8.51 -13.50 -10.02
CA ASP A 7 -8.26 -14.34 -11.19
C ASP A 7 -9.05 -13.85 -12.41
N ASP A 8 -10.34 -13.47 -12.22
CA ASP A 8 -11.20 -12.94 -13.29
C ASP A 8 -10.66 -11.63 -13.85
N LEU A 9 -10.24 -10.71 -12.98
CA LEU A 9 -9.61 -9.43 -13.39
C LEU A 9 -8.22 -9.61 -14.00
N SER A 10 -7.54 -10.71 -13.71
CA SER A 10 -6.22 -11.02 -14.27
C SER A 10 -6.29 -11.56 -15.71
N GLN A 11 -7.49 -11.87 -16.22
CA GLN A 11 -7.72 -12.29 -17.61
C GLN A 11 -7.80 -11.08 -18.56
N THR A 12 -6.76 -10.29 -18.61
CA THR A 12 -6.67 -9.09 -19.44
C THR A 12 -5.32 -9.01 -20.11
N ASP A 13 -5.25 -8.39 -21.30
CA ASP A 13 -3.99 -8.07 -21.97
C ASP A 13 -3.29 -6.84 -21.36
N ARG A 14 -3.91 -6.17 -20.37
CA ARG A 14 -3.32 -5.03 -19.67
C ARG A 14 -2.29 -5.49 -18.65
N GLU A 15 -1.31 -4.67 -18.39
CA GLU A 15 -0.43 -4.87 -17.27
C GLU A 15 -1.18 -4.61 -15.97
N LEU A 16 -1.16 -5.58 -15.07
CA LEU A 16 -1.84 -5.54 -13.80
C LEU A 16 -0.80 -5.48 -12.68
N ILE A 17 -0.94 -4.51 -11.77
CA ILE A 17 -0.14 -4.40 -10.55
C ILE A 17 -1.08 -4.61 -9.37
N LYS A 18 -0.79 -5.64 -8.57
CA LYS A 18 -1.60 -6.01 -7.40
C LYS A 18 -0.92 -5.53 -6.13
N VAL A 19 -1.63 -4.72 -5.34
CA VAL A 19 -1.11 -4.13 -4.11
C VAL A 19 -1.93 -4.53 -2.90
N ASP A 20 -1.27 -4.67 -1.75
CA ASP A 20 -1.89 -4.85 -0.44
C ASP A 20 -1.53 -3.66 0.45
N LEU A 21 -2.49 -3.19 1.25
CA LEU A 21 -2.37 -1.95 2.01
C LEU A 21 -2.10 -2.16 3.50
N GLY A 22 -1.69 -3.35 3.91
CA GLY A 22 -1.39 -3.67 5.30
C GLY A 22 -2.62 -4.07 6.14
N ASP A 23 -2.37 -4.36 7.40
CA ASP A 23 -3.32 -5.00 8.33
C ASP A 23 -3.82 -6.36 7.83
N ASN A 24 -3.02 -7.02 7.00
CA ASN A 24 -3.30 -8.36 6.51
C ASN A 24 -3.12 -9.41 7.63
N VAL A 25 -2.22 -9.15 8.58
CA VAL A 25 -1.95 -10.01 9.73
C VAL A 25 -2.79 -9.57 10.93
N ASP A 26 -3.96 -10.19 11.11
CA ASP A 26 -4.79 -9.96 12.28
C ASP A 26 -4.71 -11.17 13.24
N LYS A 27 -4.06 -10.97 14.40
CA LYS A 27 -3.90 -12.01 15.43
C LYS A 27 -5.22 -12.41 16.10
N SER A 28 -6.33 -11.70 15.86
CA SER A 28 -7.66 -12.19 16.24
C SER A 28 -8.08 -13.43 15.43
N HIS A 29 -7.47 -13.64 14.26
CA HIS A 29 -7.67 -14.84 13.45
C HIS A 29 -6.73 -15.96 13.91
N PRO A 30 -7.24 -17.16 14.30
CA PRO A 30 -6.41 -18.22 14.90
C PRO A 30 -5.21 -18.68 14.05
N LEU A 31 -5.35 -18.72 12.72
CA LEU A 31 -4.24 -19.10 11.85
C LEU A 31 -3.18 -17.99 11.74
N SER A 32 -3.57 -16.72 11.74
CA SER A 32 -2.64 -15.61 11.75
C SER A 32 -1.83 -15.58 13.04
N ASP A 33 -2.49 -15.77 14.18
CA ASP A 33 -1.83 -15.82 15.49
C ASP A 33 -0.89 -17.02 15.61
N ALA A 34 -1.38 -18.23 15.29
CA ALA A 34 -0.59 -19.47 15.40
C ALA A 34 0.65 -19.49 14.50
N THR A 35 0.67 -18.71 13.42
CA THR A 35 1.78 -18.66 12.45
C THR A 35 2.52 -17.33 12.45
N ALA A 36 2.27 -16.44 13.41
CA ALA A 36 2.82 -15.07 13.42
C ALA A 36 2.70 -14.37 12.04
N GLY A 37 1.58 -14.59 11.33
CA GLY A 37 1.30 -13.98 10.02
C GLY A 37 1.85 -14.73 8.80
N HIS A 38 2.69 -15.75 8.93
CA HIS A 38 3.23 -16.47 7.77
C HIS A 38 2.15 -17.10 6.89
N PHE A 39 1.01 -17.53 7.48
CA PHE A 39 -0.17 -17.97 6.72
C PHE A 39 -0.70 -16.86 5.79
N ASN A 40 -0.75 -15.62 6.28
CA ASN A 40 -1.22 -14.47 5.50
C ASN A 40 -0.28 -14.17 4.33
N VAL A 41 1.04 -14.20 4.55
CA VAL A 41 2.05 -14.05 3.47
C VAL A 41 1.90 -15.15 2.42
N ALA A 42 1.64 -16.39 2.84
CA ALA A 42 1.40 -17.49 1.89
C ALA A 42 0.15 -17.23 1.02
N LEU A 43 -0.94 -16.69 1.60
CA LEU A 43 -2.14 -16.30 0.84
C LEU A 43 -1.86 -15.13 -0.11
N MET A 44 -1.11 -14.13 0.32
CA MET A 44 -0.70 -12.99 -0.54
C MET A 44 0.15 -13.48 -1.73
N ASN A 45 1.06 -14.44 -1.50
CA ASN A 45 1.81 -15.09 -2.56
C ASN A 45 0.89 -15.84 -3.56
N GLU A 46 -0.13 -16.51 -3.06
CA GLU A 46 -1.13 -17.25 -3.87
C GLU A 46 -2.02 -16.30 -4.70
N LEU A 47 -2.32 -15.11 -4.18
CA LEU A 47 -3.02 -14.04 -4.89
C LEU A 47 -2.12 -13.36 -5.93
N GLY A 48 -0.81 -13.56 -5.83
CA GLY A 48 0.19 -12.95 -6.70
C GLY A 48 0.28 -11.44 -6.47
N ILE A 49 0.27 -11.01 -5.21
CA ILE A 49 0.55 -9.61 -4.85
C ILE A 49 1.94 -9.23 -5.39
N ASP A 50 2.09 -8.02 -5.91
CA ASP A 50 3.36 -7.47 -6.39
C ASP A 50 4.03 -6.61 -5.32
N TYR A 51 3.25 -5.73 -4.67
CA TYR A 51 3.72 -4.80 -3.65
C TYR A 51 2.78 -4.78 -2.45
N ALA A 52 3.34 -4.60 -1.26
CA ALA A 52 2.55 -4.44 -0.05
C ALA A 52 3.13 -3.33 0.83
N THR A 53 2.27 -2.63 1.56
CA THR A 53 2.71 -1.87 2.73
C THR A 53 2.36 -2.63 4.00
N ILE A 54 2.67 -2.06 5.17
CA ILE A 54 2.25 -2.62 6.45
C ILE A 54 1.25 -1.70 7.15
N GLY A 55 0.38 -2.31 7.93
CA GLY A 55 -0.46 -1.61 8.86
C GLY A 55 0.03 -1.71 10.30
N ASN A 56 -0.81 -1.29 11.23
CA ASN A 56 -0.50 -1.38 12.64
C ASN A 56 -0.56 -2.82 13.17
N ASN A 57 -1.33 -3.70 12.54
CA ASN A 57 -1.38 -5.11 12.97
C ASN A 57 -0.03 -5.81 12.79
N GLU A 58 0.69 -5.51 11.71
CA GLU A 58 2.05 -5.99 11.52
C GLU A 58 3.02 -5.26 12.44
N GLY A 59 3.05 -3.93 12.40
CA GLY A 59 4.08 -3.13 13.06
C GLY A 59 3.98 -3.09 14.59
N ILE A 60 2.78 -3.26 15.15
CA ILE A 60 2.52 -3.21 16.59
C ILE A 60 2.09 -4.58 17.11
N GLY A 61 1.29 -5.31 16.35
CA GLY A 61 0.72 -6.59 16.73
C GLY A 61 1.72 -7.75 16.73
N LEU A 62 2.79 -7.66 15.94
CA LEU A 62 3.88 -8.63 15.91
C LEU A 62 5.05 -8.17 16.77
N ALA A 63 5.76 -9.10 17.39
CA ALA A 63 7.06 -8.80 17.97
C ALA A 63 8.05 -8.44 16.86
N LYS A 64 9.07 -7.62 17.17
CA LYS A 64 10.02 -7.14 16.16
C LYS A 64 10.68 -8.29 15.37
N ASN A 65 11.14 -9.33 16.06
CA ASN A 65 11.73 -10.49 15.42
C ASN A 65 10.73 -11.29 14.55
N GLU A 66 9.45 -11.32 14.92
CA GLU A 66 8.40 -11.94 14.10
C GLU A 66 8.21 -11.15 12.80
N LEU A 67 8.11 -9.80 12.89
CA LEU A 67 7.97 -8.95 11.71
C LEU A 67 9.23 -8.98 10.83
N ASP A 68 10.43 -8.99 11.43
CA ASP A 68 11.69 -9.07 10.69
C ASP A 68 11.79 -10.36 9.83
N CYS A 69 11.20 -11.48 10.29
CA CYS A 69 11.19 -12.75 9.56
C CYS A 69 9.94 -12.95 8.68
N LEU A 70 8.88 -12.19 8.90
CA LEU A 70 7.58 -12.40 8.24
C LEU A 70 7.69 -12.44 6.72
N TYR A 71 8.48 -11.55 6.15
CA TYR A 71 8.57 -11.36 4.71
C TYR A 71 9.70 -12.14 4.04
N GLU A 72 10.43 -13.02 4.76
CA GLU A 72 11.49 -13.84 4.17
C GLU A 72 10.98 -14.77 3.06
N GLN A 73 9.71 -15.18 3.13
CA GLN A 73 9.07 -16.03 2.12
C GLN A 73 8.12 -15.25 1.18
N ALA A 74 8.09 -13.92 1.29
CA ALA A 74 7.28 -13.10 0.42
C ALA A 74 7.81 -13.15 -1.02
N LYS A 75 6.89 -13.33 -1.98
CA LYS A 75 7.16 -13.23 -3.42
C LYS A 75 6.85 -11.84 -3.96
N PHE A 76 6.42 -10.95 -3.09
CA PHE A 76 6.13 -9.53 -3.34
C PHE A 76 7.15 -8.65 -2.62
N GLN A 77 7.22 -7.38 -3.00
CA GLN A 77 8.11 -6.42 -2.36
C GLN A 77 7.34 -5.56 -1.34
N PRO A 78 7.63 -5.68 -0.03
CA PRO A 78 7.16 -4.72 0.95
C PRO A 78 7.77 -3.34 0.74
N ILE A 79 6.96 -2.29 0.94
CA ILE A 79 7.36 -0.89 0.85
C ILE A 79 6.88 -0.18 2.11
N ILE A 80 7.77 0.55 2.78
CA ILE A 80 7.43 1.40 3.93
C ILE A 80 8.45 2.52 4.08
N GLY A 81 8.02 3.76 3.96
CA GLY A 81 8.87 4.94 4.03
C GLY A 81 9.10 5.42 5.44
N ASN A 82 8.07 5.40 6.28
CA ASN A 82 8.10 6.06 7.59
C ASN A 82 8.32 5.13 8.79
N LEU A 83 8.73 3.88 8.59
CA LEU A 83 9.13 2.98 9.68
C LEU A 83 10.64 2.71 9.61
N LYS A 84 11.32 2.86 10.74
CA LYS A 84 12.76 2.63 10.88
C LYS A 84 13.05 1.75 12.07
N ASP A 85 14.16 1.07 12.06
CA ASP A 85 14.77 0.41 13.21
C ASP A 85 16.11 1.08 13.59
N GLU A 86 16.86 0.50 14.52
CA GLU A 86 18.19 1.02 14.92
C GLU A 86 19.17 1.08 13.76
N GLY A 87 19.03 0.23 12.74
CA GLY A 87 19.84 0.21 11.52
C GLY A 87 19.33 1.15 10.42
N GLY A 88 18.22 1.82 10.63
CA GLY A 88 17.55 2.68 9.66
C GLY A 88 16.42 2.00 8.94
N GLN A 89 16.50 1.83 7.63
CA GLN A 89 15.45 1.15 6.84
C GLN A 89 15.40 -0.35 7.16
N PRO A 90 14.22 -0.94 7.49
CA PRO A 90 14.09 -2.37 7.69
C PRO A 90 14.57 -3.17 6.47
N LYS A 91 15.35 -4.24 6.69
CA LYS A 91 15.96 -5.01 5.61
C LYS A 91 14.95 -5.69 4.69
N TRP A 92 13.76 -5.99 5.21
CA TRP A 92 12.69 -6.65 4.47
C TRP A 92 11.87 -5.69 3.60
N ALA A 93 12.00 -4.36 3.75
CA ALA A 93 11.22 -3.38 3.00
C ALA A 93 12.08 -2.34 2.29
N LYS A 94 11.59 -1.85 1.15
CA LYS A 94 12.13 -0.65 0.50
C LYS A 94 11.45 0.61 1.04
N PRO A 95 12.16 1.75 1.10
CA PRO A 95 11.55 3.02 1.50
C PRO A 95 10.54 3.54 0.47
N TYR A 96 10.79 3.29 -0.80
CA TYR A 96 9.96 3.56 -1.97
C TYR A 96 10.37 2.63 -3.11
N LEU A 97 9.59 2.61 -4.20
CA LEU A 97 9.89 1.78 -5.37
C LEU A 97 9.49 2.51 -6.65
N ILE A 98 10.35 2.44 -7.67
CA ILE A 98 9.99 2.85 -9.04
C ILE A 98 9.68 1.60 -9.85
N HIS A 99 8.44 1.48 -10.28
CA HIS A 99 7.98 0.43 -11.19
C HIS A 99 8.00 0.96 -12.62
N LYS A 100 8.70 0.28 -13.50
CA LYS A 100 8.67 0.59 -14.93
C LYS A 100 7.72 -0.37 -15.63
N THR A 101 6.63 0.14 -16.16
CA THR A 101 5.66 -0.65 -16.91
C THR A 101 6.25 -1.16 -18.23
N LYS A 102 5.62 -2.19 -18.81
CA LYS A 102 5.98 -2.69 -20.16
C LYS A 102 5.85 -1.61 -21.24
N ALA A 103 4.95 -0.66 -21.05
CA ALA A 103 4.76 0.48 -21.93
C ALA A 103 5.81 1.59 -21.72
N GLY A 104 6.67 1.46 -20.72
CA GLY A 104 7.76 2.40 -20.42
C GLY A 104 7.40 3.49 -19.42
N THR A 105 6.18 3.53 -18.87
CA THR A 105 5.77 4.48 -17.83
C THR A 105 6.47 4.16 -16.50
N ASN A 106 7.03 5.15 -15.84
CA ASN A 106 7.62 5.03 -14.51
C ASN A 106 6.59 5.42 -13.45
N ILE A 107 6.26 4.50 -12.56
CA ILE A 107 5.34 4.71 -11.44
C ILE A 107 6.14 4.68 -10.14
N ALA A 108 6.13 5.77 -9.39
CA ALA A 108 6.69 5.80 -8.04
C ALA A 108 5.64 5.33 -7.04
N PHE A 109 5.94 4.26 -6.32
CA PHE A 109 5.17 3.79 -5.17
C PHE A 109 5.83 4.26 -3.88
N LEU A 110 5.13 5.11 -3.13
CA LEU A 110 5.46 5.55 -1.79
C LEU A 110 4.50 4.88 -0.81
N ALA A 111 4.93 4.54 0.39
CA ALA A 111 4.07 3.82 1.33
C ALA A 111 4.30 4.26 2.79
N TYR A 112 3.20 4.42 3.53
CA TYR A 112 3.26 4.93 4.91
C TYR A 112 2.24 4.23 5.80
N THR A 113 2.66 3.97 7.07
CA THR A 113 1.78 3.47 8.13
C THR A 113 1.44 4.57 9.14
N PHE A 114 0.29 4.43 9.81
CA PHE A 114 -0.18 5.40 10.79
C PHE A 114 0.81 5.54 11.97
N PRO A 115 1.17 6.78 12.36
CA PRO A 115 2.26 7.01 13.29
C PRO A 115 1.84 6.88 14.76
N TYR A 116 1.56 5.68 15.24
CA TYR A 116 1.35 5.40 16.67
C TYR A 116 2.67 5.50 17.45
N TYR A 117 3.24 6.71 17.57
CA TYR A 117 4.56 6.97 18.15
C TYR A 117 4.85 6.25 19.45
N ILE A 118 3.87 6.29 20.40
CA ILE A 118 4.02 5.70 21.74
C ILE A 118 4.03 4.17 21.68
N THR A 119 3.33 3.58 20.72
CA THR A 119 3.14 2.12 20.64
C THR A 119 4.22 1.43 19.80
N TYR A 120 4.76 2.09 18.77
CA TYR A 120 5.85 1.54 17.97
C TYR A 120 7.18 1.48 18.73
N ALA A 121 7.48 2.50 19.54
CA ALA A 121 8.77 2.60 20.23
C ALA A 121 9.08 1.41 21.18
N PRO A 122 8.15 0.91 22.01
CA PRO A 122 8.39 -0.27 22.84
C PRO A 122 8.65 -1.55 22.03
N ASN A 123 8.18 -1.61 20.79
CA ASN A 123 8.40 -2.73 19.88
C ASN A 123 9.73 -2.62 19.08
N GLY A 124 10.58 -1.65 19.40
CA GLY A 124 11.87 -1.48 18.73
C GLY A 124 11.78 -0.80 17.38
N TRP A 125 10.68 -0.08 17.10
CA TRP A 125 10.48 0.67 15.90
C TRP A 125 10.44 2.18 16.15
N GLN A 126 11.01 2.94 15.25
CA GLN A 126 10.83 4.38 15.15
C GLN A 126 9.88 4.66 13.96
N VAL A 127 8.67 5.12 14.25
CA VAL A 127 7.77 5.61 13.20
C VAL A 127 7.97 7.12 13.04
N LEU A 128 8.18 7.56 11.80
CA LEU A 128 8.37 8.96 11.44
C LEU A 128 7.04 9.62 11.10
N ASN A 129 7.01 10.96 11.12
CA ASN A 129 5.85 11.70 10.63
C ASN A 129 5.67 11.42 9.14
N PRO A 130 4.50 10.88 8.71
CA PRO A 130 4.31 10.44 7.33
C PRO A 130 4.31 11.61 6.33
N LEU A 131 3.85 12.80 6.71
CA LEU A 131 3.83 13.95 5.79
C LEU A 131 5.24 14.51 5.59
N THR A 132 6.04 14.62 6.66
CA THR A 132 7.45 15.02 6.55
C THR A 132 8.23 14.01 5.70
N GLN A 133 7.98 12.71 5.91
CA GLN A 133 8.63 11.67 5.10
C GLN A 133 8.18 11.72 3.63
N LEU A 134 6.89 12.00 3.38
CA LEU A 134 6.37 12.19 2.03
C LEU A 134 7.06 13.36 1.32
N GLU A 135 7.25 14.50 2.01
CA GLU A 135 7.96 15.66 1.45
C GLU A 135 9.40 15.30 1.06
N GLU A 136 10.11 14.58 1.92
CA GLU A 136 11.46 14.09 1.64
C GLU A 136 11.50 13.14 0.45
N ASP A 137 10.54 12.21 0.38
CA ASP A 137 10.46 11.22 -0.70
C ASP A 137 10.07 11.87 -2.04
N LEU A 138 9.15 12.84 -2.05
CA LEU A 138 8.81 13.64 -3.23
C LEU A 138 9.97 14.50 -3.73
N ALA A 139 10.93 14.85 -2.86
CA ALA A 139 12.12 15.59 -3.23
C ALA A 139 13.22 14.74 -3.90
N ARG A 140 13.12 13.41 -3.85
CA ARG A 140 14.10 12.48 -4.46
C ARG A 140 14.10 12.58 -5.97
N PRO A 141 15.27 12.57 -6.63
CA PRO A 141 15.33 12.65 -8.08
C PRO A 141 14.50 11.58 -8.79
N GLU A 142 14.60 10.33 -8.34
CA GLU A 142 13.91 9.20 -8.96
C GLU A 142 12.37 9.30 -8.85
N VAL A 143 11.87 9.91 -7.79
CA VAL A 143 10.42 10.15 -7.60
C VAL A 143 9.96 11.35 -8.41
N LYS A 144 10.78 12.41 -8.49
CA LYS A 144 10.50 13.57 -9.35
C LYS A 144 10.46 13.24 -10.84
N ASP A 145 11.30 12.28 -11.26
CA ASP A 145 11.40 11.85 -12.66
C ASP A 145 10.35 10.77 -13.00
N ALA A 146 9.54 10.34 -12.03
CA ALA A 146 8.45 9.41 -12.29
C ALA A 146 7.29 10.11 -13.00
N ASP A 147 6.64 9.37 -13.92
CA ASP A 147 5.46 9.84 -14.66
C ASP A 147 4.21 9.90 -13.75
N ILE A 148 4.11 8.97 -12.82
CA ILE A 148 2.97 8.81 -11.89
C ILE A 148 3.50 8.57 -10.47
N VAL A 149 2.93 9.26 -9.50
CA VAL A 149 3.20 9.06 -8.07
C VAL A 149 1.96 8.47 -7.39
N VAL A 150 2.12 7.28 -6.82
CA VAL A 150 1.08 6.55 -6.08
C VAL A 150 1.50 6.41 -4.62
N VAL A 151 0.61 6.77 -3.71
CA VAL A 151 0.79 6.56 -2.27
C VAL A 151 -0.04 5.35 -1.83
N LEU A 152 0.62 4.32 -1.32
CA LEU A 152 0.00 3.20 -0.62
C LEU A 152 -0.15 3.60 0.85
N SER A 153 -1.35 3.99 1.24
CA SER A 153 -1.62 4.63 2.52
C SER A 153 -2.26 3.66 3.52
N HIS A 154 -1.54 3.36 4.60
CA HIS A 154 -2.16 2.82 5.82
C HIS A 154 -2.26 3.92 6.89
N LEU A 155 -2.72 5.13 6.49
CA LEU A 155 -2.79 6.31 7.36
C LEU A 155 -4.22 6.67 7.77
N GLY A 156 -5.20 6.26 7.00
CA GLY A 156 -6.60 6.61 7.17
C GLY A 156 -7.02 7.88 6.43
N VAL A 157 -8.34 7.98 6.22
CA VAL A 157 -8.97 8.94 5.31
C VAL A 157 -8.56 10.40 5.52
N ARG A 158 -8.33 10.82 6.77
CA ARG A 158 -7.93 12.22 7.05
C ARG A 158 -6.55 12.56 6.51
N TYR A 159 -5.58 11.63 6.62
CA TYR A 159 -4.27 11.82 6.02
C TYR A 159 -4.34 11.72 4.50
N ASP A 160 -5.16 10.81 3.98
CA ASP A 160 -5.34 10.63 2.54
C ASP A 160 -5.88 11.90 1.89
N GLU A 161 -6.91 12.52 2.49
CA GLU A 161 -7.46 13.81 2.07
C GLU A 161 -6.44 14.94 2.20
N GLN A 162 -5.71 15.02 3.32
CA GLN A 162 -4.66 16.02 3.51
C GLN A 162 -3.54 15.90 2.48
N ILE A 163 -3.13 14.68 2.12
CA ILE A 163 -2.14 14.43 1.07
C ILE A 163 -2.65 14.99 -0.26
N ALA A 164 -3.89 14.67 -0.64
CA ALA A 164 -4.50 15.14 -1.87
C ALA A 164 -4.67 16.67 -1.93
N GLU A 165 -4.94 17.30 -0.79
CA GLU A 165 -5.08 18.74 -0.69
C GLU A 165 -3.74 19.50 -0.78
N THR A 166 -2.66 18.87 -0.28
CA THR A 166 -1.39 19.57 -0.03
C THR A 166 -0.32 19.27 -1.08
N TYR A 167 -0.31 18.06 -1.66
CA TYR A 167 0.78 17.58 -2.51
C TYR A 167 0.30 17.29 -3.95
N PRO A 168 0.27 18.29 -4.84
CA PRO A 168 -0.21 18.12 -6.22
C PRO A 168 0.66 17.20 -7.08
N GLN A 169 1.85 16.81 -6.59
CA GLN A 169 2.70 15.82 -7.23
C GLN A 169 2.17 14.38 -7.09
N VAL A 170 1.28 14.13 -6.11
CA VAL A 170 0.66 12.82 -5.90
C VAL A 170 -0.54 12.68 -6.84
N ASN A 171 -0.54 11.67 -7.69
CA ASN A 171 -1.62 11.41 -8.64
C ASN A 171 -2.73 10.54 -8.04
N LEU A 172 -2.35 9.59 -7.17
CA LEU A 172 -3.26 8.61 -6.60
C LEU A 172 -2.86 8.25 -5.17
N VAL A 173 -3.84 8.25 -4.26
CA VAL A 173 -3.72 7.67 -2.92
C VAL A 173 -4.65 6.47 -2.83
N ILE A 174 -4.09 5.30 -2.51
CA ILE A 174 -4.85 4.08 -2.24
C ILE A 174 -4.86 3.91 -0.71
N GLY A 175 -6.01 4.21 -0.10
CA GLY A 175 -6.16 4.36 1.34
C GLY A 175 -6.70 3.13 2.06
N SER A 176 -6.31 2.97 3.33
CA SER A 176 -6.74 1.92 4.24
C SER A 176 -6.82 2.46 5.69
N HIS A 177 -6.71 1.58 6.70
CA HIS A 177 -6.71 1.84 8.14
C HIS A 177 -8.07 2.22 8.74
N THR A 178 -8.78 3.20 8.20
CA THR A 178 -10.08 3.66 8.74
C THR A 178 -11.28 2.93 8.13
N HIS A 179 -11.03 1.86 7.34
CA HIS A 179 -12.07 1.00 6.78
C HIS A 179 -13.16 1.76 6.02
N HIS A 180 -12.78 2.81 5.30
CA HIS A 180 -13.70 3.57 4.47
C HIS A 180 -13.82 2.95 3.07
N LEU A 181 -14.90 3.28 2.38
CA LEU A 181 -15.21 2.82 1.04
C LEU A 181 -15.43 4.02 0.13
N PHE A 182 -14.74 4.04 -1.00
CA PHE A 182 -15.05 4.90 -2.13
C PHE A 182 -15.42 4.01 -3.32
N GLU A 183 -16.71 3.85 -3.57
CA GLU A 183 -17.21 2.93 -4.61
C GLU A 183 -16.69 3.29 -6.00
N GLU A 184 -16.64 4.58 -6.32
CA GLU A 184 -16.18 5.13 -7.60
C GLU A 184 -14.94 6.04 -7.44
N GLY A 185 -14.26 5.94 -6.28
CA GLY A 185 -13.17 6.83 -5.93
C GLY A 185 -13.64 8.24 -5.53
N LYS A 186 -12.66 9.10 -5.20
CA LYS A 186 -12.88 10.52 -4.90
C LYS A 186 -11.76 11.33 -5.53
N LEU A 187 -12.09 12.46 -6.12
CA LEU A 187 -11.10 13.41 -6.65
C LEU A 187 -11.04 14.63 -5.73
N ILE A 188 -9.84 14.96 -5.26
CA ILE A 188 -9.54 16.18 -4.52
C ILE A 188 -8.44 16.92 -5.28
N ASN A 189 -8.71 18.12 -5.74
CA ASN A 189 -7.86 18.84 -6.67
C ASN A 189 -7.53 17.96 -7.91
N GLU A 190 -6.28 17.54 -8.06
CA GLU A 190 -5.84 16.67 -9.17
C GLU A 190 -5.44 15.26 -8.69
N THR A 191 -5.66 14.95 -7.40
CA THR A 191 -5.33 13.67 -6.79
C THR A 191 -6.55 12.78 -6.64
N TYR A 192 -6.47 11.57 -7.15
CA TYR A 192 -7.50 10.54 -6.95
C TYR A 192 -7.29 9.80 -5.63
N LEU A 193 -8.39 9.48 -4.94
CA LEU A 193 -8.39 8.65 -3.74
C LEU A 193 -9.23 7.41 -4.00
N ALA A 194 -8.67 6.25 -3.65
CA ALA A 194 -9.34 4.95 -3.71
C ALA A 194 -9.29 4.29 -2.33
N ALA A 195 -10.35 3.59 -1.95
CA ALA A 195 -10.40 2.76 -0.75
C ALA A 195 -11.49 1.70 -0.90
N ALA A 196 -11.22 0.48 -0.42
CA ALA A 196 -12.04 -0.70 -0.65
C ALA A 196 -12.50 -1.40 0.63
N ASP A 197 -12.86 -0.61 1.69
CA ASP A 197 -13.35 -1.13 2.97
C ASP A 197 -12.33 -2.07 3.67
N ARG A 198 -12.77 -3.17 4.25
CA ARG A 198 -12.00 -4.11 5.08
C ARG A 198 -12.35 -5.55 4.79
N TYR A 199 -11.57 -6.48 5.35
CA TYR A 199 -11.81 -7.92 5.33
C TYR A 199 -11.98 -8.53 3.94
N GLY A 200 -11.48 -7.84 2.89
CA GLY A 200 -11.68 -8.27 1.51
C GLY A 200 -13.14 -8.30 1.09
N TYR A 201 -14.01 -7.46 1.68
CA TYR A 201 -15.39 -7.31 1.24
C TYR A 201 -15.49 -6.68 -0.14
N TYR A 202 -14.52 -5.86 -0.48
CA TYR A 202 -14.38 -5.26 -1.79
C TYR A 202 -12.96 -5.46 -2.33
N LEU A 203 -12.83 -5.48 -3.64
CA LEU A 203 -11.58 -5.40 -4.36
C LEU A 203 -11.54 -4.06 -5.09
N GLY A 204 -10.57 -3.21 -4.77
CA GLY A 204 -10.35 -1.96 -5.50
C GLY A 204 -9.76 -2.25 -6.87
N CYS A 205 -10.43 -1.81 -7.91
CA CYS A 205 -9.96 -1.86 -9.29
C CYS A 205 -9.70 -0.42 -9.75
N ILE A 206 -8.47 -0.15 -10.22
CA ILE A 206 -8.03 1.18 -10.62
C ILE A 206 -7.42 1.09 -12.00
N ASP A 207 -8.06 1.71 -12.99
CA ASP A 207 -7.58 1.80 -14.36
C ASP A 207 -6.93 3.17 -14.58
N LEU A 208 -5.63 3.17 -14.93
CA LEU A 208 -4.87 4.38 -15.24
C LEU A 208 -4.58 4.45 -16.74
N THR A 209 -5.04 5.51 -17.40
CA THR A 209 -4.66 5.82 -18.77
C THR A 209 -3.57 6.88 -18.78
N VAL A 210 -2.38 6.51 -19.22
CA VAL A 210 -1.20 7.39 -19.27
C VAL A 210 -0.82 7.67 -20.71
N LYS A 211 -0.56 8.94 -21.05
CA LYS A 211 -0.11 9.36 -22.37
C LYS A 211 1.00 10.40 -22.24
N ASN A 212 2.14 10.15 -22.91
CA ASN A 212 3.31 11.02 -22.86
C ASN A 212 3.79 11.36 -21.42
N GLY A 213 3.77 10.37 -20.52
CA GLY A 213 4.17 10.55 -19.12
C GLY A 213 3.15 11.31 -18.26
N GLN A 214 1.94 11.52 -18.72
CA GLN A 214 0.89 12.22 -17.98
C GLN A 214 -0.32 11.31 -17.77
N LEU A 215 -0.88 11.33 -16.56
CA LEU A 215 -2.16 10.69 -16.26
C LEU A 215 -3.28 11.46 -16.97
N ILE A 216 -3.97 10.77 -17.89
CA ILE A 216 -5.07 11.35 -18.66
C ILE A 216 -6.43 10.99 -18.05
N GLU A 217 -6.54 9.78 -17.51
CA GLU A 217 -7.76 9.26 -16.93
C GLU A 217 -7.43 8.28 -15.81
N CYS A 218 -8.22 8.31 -14.74
CA CYS A 218 -8.22 7.34 -13.67
C CYS A 218 -9.65 6.91 -13.39
N GLN A 219 -9.96 5.65 -13.63
CA GLN A 219 -11.26 5.06 -13.29
C GLN A 219 -11.07 4.18 -12.06
N ILE A 220 -11.92 4.35 -11.07
CA ILE A 220 -11.86 3.62 -9.80
C ILE A 220 -13.21 2.95 -9.57
N GLU A 221 -13.17 1.68 -9.22
CA GLU A 221 -14.33 0.88 -8.85
C GLU A 221 -13.99 -0.01 -7.65
N ALA A 222 -14.85 -0.03 -6.65
CA ALA A 222 -14.79 -1.00 -5.57
C ALA A 222 -15.76 -2.17 -5.87
N ILE A 223 -15.21 -3.31 -6.26
CA ILE A 223 -15.97 -4.50 -6.69
C ILE A 223 -16.28 -5.36 -5.47
N PRO A 224 -17.56 -5.64 -5.15
CA PRO A 224 -17.92 -6.54 -4.06
C PRO A 224 -17.40 -7.96 -4.31
N THR A 225 -16.75 -8.55 -3.33
CA THR A 225 -16.23 -9.93 -3.42
C THR A 225 -17.26 -10.99 -3.01
N LYS A 226 -18.32 -10.58 -2.31
CA LYS A 226 -19.46 -11.42 -1.92
C LYS A 226 -20.69 -11.03 -2.75
N SER A 227 -21.23 -11.99 -3.47
CA SER A 227 -22.58 -11.95 -4.00
C SER A 227 -23.55 -12.51 -2.96
#